data_5699b43de22cdc533a1d8e77457735bb
#
_entry.id   5699b43de22cdc533a1d8e77457735bb
#
_cell.length_a   1.000
_cell.length_b   1.000
_cell.length_c   1.000
_cell.angle_alpha   90.00
_cell.angle_beta   90.00
_cell.angle_gamma   90.00
#
_symmetry.space_group_name_H-M   'P 1'
#
loop_
_entity.id
_entity.type
_entity.pdbx_description
1 polymer ?
#
loop_
_entity_poly.entity_id
_entity_poly.type
_entity_poly.pdbx_seq_one_letter_code
_entity_poly.pdbx_strand_id
1 'polypeptide(L)'
;MQRLNDYLYQLTLLLKSTPSDNYSARSISQALQLNRSTISSYLNEGVREGLFIKVKSYPVLFLHRTALEELHITLNNSEIESIESLLTISQKPALDQVIGSKGSLKEAIDQIKTAVLYPGKGLPLLLIGASGSGKTFLANKIYEYAVEEKVIHTSAPFIDYNCAQYVSNPELLSSALFGYTKGAFTGASQEHTGLLEKADGGVLFLDEVHRLSEEGQEKLFTFMDTGEFSPMGDNSIRKKADVRLVFATTENIYTTFLPTFLRRLPVIVNLPRFQQRPSFERLSLIDEFFVSESQILAKELSVSDALIHFLMN
;
A
#
# COMPACT_ATOMS: atom_id res chain seq x y z
N MET A 1 -8.03 -31.30 27.88
CA MET A 1 -7.87 -29.82 27.71
C MET A 1 -6.54 -29.47 27.08
N GLN A 2 -5.38 -29.73 27.69
CA GLN A 2 -4.08 -29.28 27.17
C GLN A 2 -3.80 -29.70 25.72
N ARG A 3 -3.98 -30.99 25.36
CA ARG A 3 -3.78 -31.49 23.99
C ARG A 3 -4.69 -30.79 22.94
N LEU A 4 -5.92 -30.43 23.30
CA LEU A 4 -6.83 -29.68 22.43
C LEU A 4 -6.36 -28.23 22.28
N ASN A 5 -5.94 -27.61 23.37
CA ASN A 5 -5.41 -26.26 23.40
C ASN A 5 -4.18 -26.13 22.48
N ASP A 6 -3.18 -27.01 22.66
CA ASP A 6 -1.95 -27.01 21.87
C ASP A 6 -2.25 -27.28 20.38
N TYR A 7 -3.14 -28.22 20.07
CA TYR A 7 -3.55 -28.51 18.70
C TYR A 7 -4.23 -27.32 18.04
N LEU A 8 -5.21 -26.69 18.71
CA LEU A 8 -5.93 -25.56 18.15
C LEU A 8 -5.04 -24.32 18.01
N TYR A 9 -4.10 -24.14 18.94
CA TYR A 9 -3.08 -23.11 18.86
C TYR A 9 -2.23 -23.25 17.58
N GLN A 10 -1.61 -24.43 17.37
CA GLN A 10 -0.81 -24.69 16.17
C GLN A 10 -1.63 -24.59 14.88
N LEU A 11 -2.85 -25.13 14.88
CA LEU A 11 -3.75 -25.05 13.73
C LEU A 11 -4.09 -23.59 13.42
N THR A 12 -4.31 -22.74 14.42
CA THR A 12 -4.65 -21.32 14.24
C THR A 12 -3.47 -20.51 13.70
N LEU A 13 -2.23 -20.82 14.05
CA LEU A 13 -1.05 -20.20 13.44
C LEU A 13 -0.98 -20.42 11.92
N LEU A 14 -1.56 -21.51 11.43
CA LEU A 14 -1.65 -21.85 10.01
C LEU A 14 -2.92 -21.31 9.32
N LEU A 15 -3.60 -20.31 9.91
CA LEU A 15 -4.92 -19.83 9.46
C LEU A 15 -4.96 -19.42 7.98
N LYS A 16 -3.88 -18.84 7.43
CA LYS A 16 -3.81 -18.40 6.04
C LYS A 16 -3.62 -19.53 5.02
N SER A 17 -3.09 -20.68 5.45
CA SER A 17 -2.73 -21.82 4.60
C SER A 17 -3.61 -23.03 4.78
N THR A 18 -4.50 -23.03 5.77
CA THR A 18 -5.32 -24.19 6.13
C THR A 18 -6.79 -23.96 5.73
N PRO A 19 -7.46 -24.94 5.07
CA PRO A 19 -8.88 -24.84 4.75
C PRO A 19 -9.75 -24.59 5.99
N SER A 20 -10.74 -23.70 5.86
CA SER A 20 -11.61 -23.28 6.97
C SER A 20 -12.30 -24.44 7.70
N ASP A 21 -12.70 -25.49 6.99
CA ASP A 21 -13.38 -26.66 7.56
C ASP A 21 -12.55 -27.40 8.62
N ASN A 22 -11.23 -27.27 8.60
CA ASN A 22 -10.34 -27.90 9.58
C ASN A 22 -10.53 -27.34 11.00
N TYR A 23 -11.08 -26.15 11.14
CA TYR A 23 -11.35 -25.49 12.43
C TYR A 23 -12.71 -25.90 13.04
N SER A 24 -13.45 -26.80 12.39
CA SER A 24 -14.72 -27.30 12.92
C SER A 24 -14.53 -28.32 14.04
N ALA A 25 -15.49 -28.39 14.98
CA ALA A 25 -15.45 -29.38 16.03
C ALA A 25 -15.41 -30.85 15.51
N ARG A 26 -15.94 -31.09 14.30
CA ARG A 26 -15.88 -32.40 13.62
C ARG A 26 -14.44 -32.70 13.17
N SER A 27 -13.80 -31.81 12.46
CA SER A 27 -12.42 -32.02 11.96
C SER A 27 -11.41 -32.13 13.11
N ILE A 28 -11.54 -31.28 14.14
CA ILE A 28 -10.72 -31.34 15.35
C ILE A 28 -10.89 -32.66 16.08
N SER A 29 -12.15 -33.17 16.22
CA SER A 29 -12.40 -34.45 16.87
C SER A 29 -11.78 -35.63 16.11
N GLN A 30 -11.80 -35.61 14.79
CA GLN A 30 -11.14 -36.60 13.94
C GLN A 30 -9.62 -36.56 14.07
N ALA A 31 -9.01 -35.38 14.02
CA ALA A 31 -7.57 -35.21 14.16
C ALA A 31 -7.05 -35.67 15.54
N LEU A 32 -7.78 -35.39 16.60
CA LEU A 32 -7.40 -35.76 17.95
C LEU A 32 -7.87 -37.18 18.37
N GLN A 33 -8.66 -37.85 17.53
CA GLN A 33 -9.26 -39.16 17.80
C GLN A 33 -10.12 -39.18 19.09
N LEU A 34 -10.86 -38.09 19.32
CA LEU A 34 -11.73 -37.92 20.49
C LEU A 34 -13.20 -37.82 20.06
N ASN A 35 -14.12 -38.07 21.01
CA ASN A 35 -15.54 -37.96 20.72
C ASN A 35 -15.93 -36.50 20.41
N ARG A 36 -16.71 -36.30 19.32
CA ARG A 36 -17.17 -35.00 18.88
C ARG A 36 -17.92 -34.20 19.94
N SER A 37 -18.78 -34.87 20.74
CA SER A 37 -19.53 -34.19 21.79
C SER A 37 -18.61 -33.64 22.89
N THR A 38 -17.58 -34.41 23.27
CA THR A 38 -16.57 -34.01 24.24
C THR A 38 -15.78 -32.83 23.74
N ILE A 39 -15.29 -32.86 22.47
CA ILE A 39 -14.58 -31.74 21.84
C ILE A 39 -15.48 -30.51 21.78
N SER A 40 -16.73 -30.63 21.33
CA SER A 40 -17.65 -29.49 21.26
C SER A 40 -17.92 -28.87 22.65
N SER A 41 -18.01 -29.67 23.69
CA SER A 41 -18.16 -29.16 25.06
C SER A 41 -16.93 -28.34 25.48
N TYR A 42 -15.74 -28.91 25.33
CA TYR A 42 -14.47 -28.21 25.68
C TYR A 42 -14.21 -26.94 24.86
N LEU A 43 -14.55 -26.95 23.56
CA LEU A 43 -14.41 -25.74 22.71
C LEU A 43 -15.35 -24.62 23.19
N ASN A 44 -16.61 -24.92 23.50
CA ASN A 44 -17.55 -23.92 24.00
C ASN A 44 -17.20 -23.45 25.44
N GLU A 45 -16.62 -24.31 26.26
CA GLU A 45 -16.08 -23.91 27.57
C GLU A 45 -14.92 -22.97 27.40
N GLY A 46 -13.92 -23.26 26.55
CA GLY A 46 -12.80 -22.39 26.26
C GLY A 46 -13.20 -21.02 25.62
N VAL A 47 -14.33 -21.00 24.89
CA VAL A 47 -14.91 -19.72 24.41
C VAL A 47 -15.43 -18.87 25.57
N ARG A 48 -16.10 -19.48 26.56
CA ARG A 48 -16.59 -18.80 27.77
C ARG A 48 -15.44 -18.27 28.65
N GLU A 49 -14.36 -19.04 28.73
CA GLU A 49 -13.13 -18.67 29.45
C GLU A 49 -12.27 -17.65 28.70
N GLY A 50 -12.63 -17.30 27.44
CA GLY A 50 -11.88 -16.36 26.62
C GLY A 50 -10.64 -16.93 25.95
N LEU A 51 -10.38 -18.25 26.05
CA LEU A 51 -9.23 -18.93 25.42
C LEU A 51 -9.42 -19.09 23.90
N PHE A 52 -10.66 -19.31 23.48
CA PHE A 52 -11.00 -19.56 22.09
C PHE A 52 -11.97 -18.52 21.54
N ILE A 53 -11.93 -18.34 20.23
CA ILE A 53 -12.83 -17.50 19.44
C ILE A 53 -13.75 -18.42 18.65
N LYS A 54 -15.06 -18.16 18.69
CA LYS A 54 -16.07 -18.86 17.93
C LYS A 54 -16.47 -18.08 16.69
N VAL A 55 -16.40 -18.72 15.52
CA VAL A 55 -16.87 -18.17 14.25
C VAL A 55 -18.28 -18.68 13.97
N LYS A 56 -19.25 -17.80 13.79
CA LYS A 56 -20.68 -18.11 13.54
C LYS A 56 -20.94 -18.49 12.07
N SER A 57 -20.06 -19.29 11.48
CA SER A 57 -20.22 -19.84 10.14
C SER A 57 -20.92 -21.19 10.17
N TYR A 58 -21.19 -21.75 8.99
CA TYR A 58 -21.65 -23.12 8.88
C TYR A 58 -20.64 -23.93 8.03
N PRO A 59 -19.92 -24.89 8.63
CA PRO A 59 -19.94 -25.29 10.04
C PRO A 59 -19.39 -24.22 11.00
N VAL A 60 -19.73 -24.27 12.27
CA VAL A 60 -19.15 -23.41 13.33
C VAL A 60 -17.68 -23.77 13.49
N LEU A 61 -16.82 -22.75 13.50
CA LEU A 61 -15.37 -22.90 13.58
C LEU A 61 -14.85 -22.33 14.91
N PHE A 62 -13.68 -22.81 15.33
CA PHE A 62 -13.04 -22.39 16.57
C PHE A 62 -11.57 -22.08 16.34
N LEU A 63 -11.11 -20.96 16.89
CA LEU A 63 -9.74 -20.46 16.74
C LEU A 63 -9.14 -20.18 18.12
N HIS A 64 -7.83 -20.28 18.26
CA HIS A 64 -7.14 -20.03 19.51
C HIS A 64 -6.82 -18.53 19.63
N ARG A 65 -7.24 -17.87 20.73
CA ARG A 65 -7.08 -16.41 20.93
C ARG A 65 -5.62 -15.97 20.90
N THR A 66 -4.75 -16.60 21.70
CA THR A 66 -3.34 -16.22 21.77
C THR A 66 -2.62 -16.43 20.43
N ALA A 67 -2.96 -17.49 19.68
CA ALA A 67 -2.40 -17.69 18.35
C ALA A 67 -2.86 -16.61 17.36
N LEU A 68 -4.09 -16.10 17.48
CA LEU A 68 -4.54 -14.94 16.71
C LEU A 68 -3.78 -13.67 17.11
N GLU A 69 -3.53 -13.46 18.39
CA GLU A 69 -2.73 -12.32 18.87
C GLU A 69 -1.30 -12.36 18.35
N GLU A 70 -0.68 -13.52 18.23
CA GLU A 70 0.63 -13.69 17.56
C GLU A 70 0.57 -13.39 16.06
N LEU A 71 -0.56 -13.69 15.42
CA LEU A 71 -0.82 -13.28 14.03
C LEU A 71 -1.23 -11.79 13.92
N HIS A 72 -1.08 -11.01 15.01
CA HIS A 72 -1.47 -9.61 15.12
C HIS A 72 -2.98 -9.35 14.96
N ILE A 73 -3.81 -10.35 15.24
CA ILE A 73 -5.27 -10.25 15.25
C ILE A 73 -5.75 -10.14 16.69
N THR A 74 -6.05 -8.93 17.14
CA THR A 74 -6.62 -8.70 18.48
C THR A 74 -8.13 -8.56 18.40
N LEU A 75 -8.87 -9.39 19.17
CA LEU A 75 -10.33 -9.38 19.21
C LEU A 75 -10.83 -9.12 20.61
N ASN A 76 -11.71 -8.14 20.76
CA ASN A 76 -12.37 -7.84 22.03
C ASN A 76 -13.52 -8.82 22.31
N ASN A 77 -14.13 -9.42 21.29
CA ASN A 77 -15.23 -10.34 21.40
C ASN A 77 -14.75 -11.79 21.27
N SER A 78 -15.46 -12.72 21.94
CA SER A 78 -15.20 -14.15 21.81
C SER A 78 -16.01 -14.82 20.67
N GLU A 79 -16.85 -14.07 19.96
CA GLU A 79 -17.63 -14.53 18.80
C GLU A 79 -17.50 -13.55 17.64
N ILE A 80 -17.40 -14.08 16.42
CA ILE A 80 -17.26 -13.33 15.16
C ILE A 80 -18.11 -13.97 14.06
N GLU A 81 -18.42 -13.22 13.01
CA GLU A 81 -19.31 -13.65 11.94
C GLU A 81 -18.61 -14.53 10.90
N SER A 82 -17.36 -14.22 10.51
CA SER A 82 -16.62 -15.01 9.50
C SER A 82 -15.11 -14.96 9.70
N ILE A 83 -14.36 -15.93 9.11
CA ILE A 83 -12.89 -15.91 9.07
C ILE A 83 -12.39 -14.78 8.16
N GLU A 84 -13.09 -14.48 7.06
CA GLU A 84 -12.74 -13.38 6.16
C GLU A 84 -12.72 -12.05 6.91
N SER A 85 -13.67 -11.84 7.83
CA SER A 85 -13.66 -10.63 8.69
C SER A 85 -12.42 -10.55 9.58
N LEU A 86 -11.88 -11.70 10.04
CA LEU A 86 -10.61 -11.75 10.78
C LEU A 86 -9.41 -11.37 9.92
N LEU A 87 -9.34 -11.90 8.72
CA LEU A 87 -8.25 -11.63 7.79
C LEU A 87 -8.23 -10.15 7.38
N THR A 88 -9.39 -9.52 7.31
CA THR A 88 -9.54 -8.08 7.07
C THR A 88 -9.11 -7.24 8.30
N ILE A 89 -9.42 -7.69 9.52
CA ILE A 89 -8.99 -7.05 10.78
C ILE A 89 -7.49 -7.24 11.02
N SER A 90 -6.91 -8.31 10.51
CA SER A 90 -5.50 -8.68 10.65
C SER A 90 -4.52 -7.84 9.85
N GLN A 91 -4.99 -7.08 8.86
CA GLN A 91 -4.09 -6.23 8.09
C GLN A 91 -3.88 -4.92 8.86
N LYS A 92 -2.64 -4.71 9.36
CA LYS A 92 -2.21 -3.35 9.73
C LYS A 92 -2.53 -2.43 8.56
N PRO A 93 -3.00 -1.21 8.80
CA PRO A 93 -3.18 -0.23 7.71
C PRO A 93 -1.97 -0.22 6.79
N ALA A 94 -2.18 -0.09 5.49
CA ALA A 94 -1.13 -0.24 4.48
C ALA A 94 0.14 0.56 4.80
N LEU A 95 -0.02 1.79 5.29
CA LEU A 95 1.09 2.64 5.71
C LEU A 95 1.78 2.17 7.00
N ASP A 96 1.08 1.47 7.89
CA ASP A 96 1.67 0.90 9.12
C ASP A 96 2.46 -0.40 8.85
N GLN A 97 2.27 -1.02 7.69
CA GLN A 97 3.06 -2.16 7.23
C GLN A 97 4.46 -1.75 6.74
N VAL A 98 4.66 -0.47 6.40
CA VAL A 98 5.95 0.04 5.91
C VAL A 98 7.01 -0.12 7.00
N ILE A 99 8.11 -0.81 6.70
CA ILE A 99 9.24 -0.94 7.64
C ILE A 99 9.77 0.45 7.98
N GLY A 100 9.85 0.74 9.27
CA GLY A 100 10.21 2.06 9.78
C GLY A 100 9.02 2.99 10.03
N SER A 101 7.77 2.57 9.78
CA SER A 101 6.56 3.37 10.03
C SER A 101 6.43 3.87 11.47
N LYS A 102 6.96 3.12 12.44
CA LYS A 102 7.04 3.51 13.86
C LYS A 102 8.45 3.96 14.29
N GLY A 103 9.39 4.04 13.35
CA GLY A 103 10.80 4.36 13.55
C GLY A 103 11.25 5.51 12.66
N SER A 104 12.20 5.23 11.74
CA SER A 104 12.82 6.25 10.89
C SER A 104 11.86 6.98 9.94
N LEU A 105 10.71 6.39 9.61
CA LEU A 105 9.70 6.97 8.73
C LEU A 105 8.46 7.48 9.48
N LYS A 106 8.45 7.48 10.81
CA LYS A 106 7.25 7.83 11.58
C LYS A 106 6.66 9.18 11.17
N GLU A 107 7.46 10.23 11.20
CA GLU A 107 7.00 11.58 10.84
C GLU A 107 6.52 11.65 9.39
N ALA A 108 7.23 10.99 8.48
CA ALA A 108 6.86 10.88 7.07
C ALA A 108 5.49 10.21 6.89
N ILE A 109 5.27 9.08 7.56
CA ILE A 109 4.00 8.34 7.52
C ILE A 109 2.86 9.16 8.12
N ASP A 110 3.08 9.86 9.23
CA ASP A 110 2.06 10.71 9.87
C ASP A 110 1.67 11.88 8.95
N GLN A 111 2.62 12.50 8.26
CA GLN A 111 2.37 13.54 7.26
C GLN A 111 1.59 13.00 6.05
N ILE A 112 1.98 11.83 5.54
CA ILE A 112 1.28 11.16 4.43
C ILE A 112 -0.16 10.83 4.81
N LYS A 113 -0.40 10.25 5.99
CA LYS A 113 -1.76 9.97 6.48
C LYS A 113 -2.61 11.25 6.51
N THR A 114 -2.06 12.32 7.05
CA THR A 114 -2.73 13.63 7.09
C THR A 114 -3.08 14.13 5.70
N ALA A 115 -2.16 14.01 4.74
CA ALA A 115 -2.39 14.44 3.36
C ALA A 115 -3.46 13.59 2.66
N VAL A 116 -3.45 12.28 2.86
CA VAL A 116 -4.44 11.36 2.27
C VAL A 116 -5.84 11.62 2.83
N LEU A 117 -5.95 11.84 4.14
CA LEU A 117 -7.23 12.05 4.83
C LEU A 117 -7.77 13.49 4.69
N TYR A 118 -6.99 14.40 4.11
CA TYR A 118 -7.45 15.77 3.92
C TYR A 118 -8.70 15.80 3.00
N PRO A 119 -9.72 16.62 3.33
CA PRO A 119 -10.98 16.65 2.58
C PRO A 119 -10.82 16.91 1.08
N GLY A 120 -11.76 16.39 0.29
CA GLY A 120 -11.74 16.48 -1.17
C GLY A 120 -10.69 15.54 -1.78
N LYS A 121 -9.90 16.05 -2.72
CA LYS A 121 -8.87 15.27 -3.44
C LYS A 121 -7.58 15.01 -2.63
N GLY A 122 -7.60 15.24 -1.31
CA GLY A 122 -6.40 15.17 -0.48
C GLY A 122 -5.42 16.31 -0.76
N LEU A 123 -4.25 16.26 -0.12
CA LEU A 123 -3.16 17.19 -0.40
C LEU A 123 -2.15 16.54 -1.35
N PRO A 124 -1.61 17.27 -2.35
CA PRO A 124 -0.53 16.74 -3.18
C PRO A 124 0.73 16.50 -2.34
N LEU A 125 1.40 15.37 -2.62
CA LEU A 125 2.56 14.86 -1.90
C LEU A 125 3.80 14.89 -2.81
N LEU A 126 4.96 15.21 -2.25
CA LEU A 126 6.25 15.04 -2.94
C LEU A 126 7.16 14.13 -2.10
N LEU A 127 7.56 12.99 -2.67
CA LEU A 127 8.51 12.05 -2.09
C LEU A 127 9.91 12.35 -2.63
N ILE A 128 10.84 12.71 -1.75
CA ILE A 128 12.24 12.97 -2.10
C ILE A 128 13.09 11.82 -1.57
N GLY A 129 13.98 11.29 -2.38
CA GLY A 129 14.90 10.26 -1.94
C GLY A 129 15.75 9.70 -3.08
N ALA A 130 16.89 9.13 -2.74
CA ALA A 130 17.77 8.48 -3.71
C ALA A 130 17.04 7.38 -4.50
N SER A 131 17.60 6.98 -5.64
CA SER A 131 17.13 5.79 -6.34
C SER A 131 17.17 4.58 -5.40
N GLY A 132 16.15 3.72 -5.44
CA GLY A 132 16.03 2.56 -4.54
C GLY A 132 15.60 2.88 -3.10
N SER A 133 15.26 4.12 -2.74
CA SER A 133 14.77 4.46 -1.39
C SER A 133 13.35 3.99 -1.07
N GLY A 134 12.63 3.41 -2.05
CA GLY A 134 11.27 2.90 -1.87
C GLY A 134 10.14 3.88 -2.21
N LYS A 135 10.39 4.92 -3.01
CA LYS A 135 9.38 5.93 -3.41
C LYS A 135 8.16 5.30 -4.07
N THR A 136 8.37 4.45 -5.07
CA THR A 136 7.29 3.75 -5.79
C THR A 136 6.52 2.78 -4.87
N PHE A 137 7.24 2.04 -4.01
CA PHE A 137 6.61 1.19 -3.00
C PHE A 137 5.71 2.01 -2.06
N LEU A 138 6.21 3.15 -1.59
CA LEU A 138 5.43 4.02 -0.70
C LEU A 138 4.21 4.63 -1.43
N ALA A 139 4.33 4.99 -2.71
CA ALA A 139 3.21 5.48 -3.52
C ALA A 139 2.10 4.42 -3.64
N ASN A 140 2.45 3.14 -3.84
CA ASN A 140 1.49 2.04 -3.81
C ASN A 140 0.81 1.91 -2.42
N LYS A 141 1.58 2.01 -1.33
CA LYS A 141 1.02 1.97 0.03
C LYS A 141 0.13 3.18 0.36
N ILE A 142 0.40 4.33 -0.24
CA ILE A 142 -0.48 5.52 -0.16
C ILE A 142 -1.82 5.23 -0.85
N TYR A 143 -1.80 4.62 -2.04
CA TYR A 143 -3.03 4.22 -2.73
C TYR A 143 -3.82 3.18 -1.93
N GLU A 144 -3.18 2.10 -1.45
CA GLU A 144 -3.81 1.08 -0.62
C GLU A 144 -4.47 1.72 0.62
N TYR A 145 -3.77 2.60 1.31
CA TYR A 145 -4.27 3.32 2.48
C TYR A 145 -5.47 4.22 2.13
N ALA A 146 -5.45 4.91 0.99
CA ALA A 146 -6.57 5.73 0.54
C ALA A 146 -7.85 4.90 0.26
N VAL A 147 -7.69 3.67 -0.25
CA VAL A 147 -8.77 2.71 -0.43
C VAL A 147 -9.28 2.19 0.92
N GLU A 148 -8.39 1.81 1.83
CA GLU A 148 -8.73 1.32 3.19
C GLU A 148 -9.55 2.35 3.97
N GLU A 149 -9.13 3.61 3.93
CA GLU A 149 -9.80 4.73 4.59
C GLU A 149 -11.06 5.23 3.83
N LYS A 150 -11.39 4.57 2.71
CA LYS A 150 -12.56 4.87 1.87
C LYS A 150 -12.60 6.31 1.35
N VAL A 151 -11.44 6.97 1.22
CA VAL A 151 -11.33 8.29 0.61
C VAL A 151 -11.27 8.23 -0.92
N ILE A 152 -11.02 7.04 -1.47
CA ILE A 152 -11.23 6.68 -2.87
C ILE A 152 -11.95 5.33 -2.96
N HIS A 153 -12.58 5.07 -4.10
CA HIS A 153 -13.28 3.81 -4.32
C HIS A 153 -12.31 2.64 -4.51
N THR A 154 -12.71 1.42 -4.16
CA THR A 154 -11.87 0.21 -4.31
C THR A 154 -11.47 -0.10 -5.76
N SER A 155 -12.25 0.37 -6.74
CA SER A 155 -11.97 0.28 -8.18
C SER A 155 -11.32 1.55 -8.75
N ALA A 156 -10.92 2.51 -7.90
CA ALA A 156 -10.28 3.74 -8.35
C ALA A 156 -8.96 3.44 -9.07
N PRO A 157 -8.61 4.12 -10.16
CA PRO A 157 -7.37 3.87 -10.86
C PRO A 157 -6.16 4.30 -10.02
N PHE A 158 -5.10 3.47 -10.07
CA PHE A 158 -3.74 3.87 -9.69
C PHE A 158 -2.90 3.91 -10.95
N ILE A 159 -2.45 5.10 -11.32
CA ILE A 159 -1.59 5.28 -12.49
C ILE A 159 -0.18 5.62 -12.02
N ASP A 160 0.76 4.73 -12.31
CA ASP A 160 2.20 4.90 -12.09
C ASP A 160 2.84 5.31 -13.41
N TYR A 161 3.50 6.47 -13.41
CA TYR A 161 4.12 7.00 -14.60
C TYR A 161 5.49 7.60 -14.30
N ASN A 162 6.52 7.09 -14.99
CA ASN A 162 7.88 7.60 -14.88
C ASN A 162 8.15 8.67 -15.95
N CYS A 163 8.33 9.91 -15.53
CA CYS A 163 8.57 11.04 -16.40
C CYS A 163 9.93 10.97 -17.15
N ALA A 164 10.86 10.14 -16.70
CA ALA A 164 12.16 9.96 -17.36
C ALA A 164 12.05 9.22 -18.71
N GLN A 165 10.92 8.60 -19.04
CA GLN A 165 10.72 7.96 -20.35
C GLN A 165 10.81 8.93 -21.52
N TYR A 166 10.60 10.22 -21.30
CA TYR A 166 10.59 11.27 -22.34
C TYR A 166 11.63 12.36 -22.13
N VAL A 167 12.80 12.00 -21.59
CA VAL A 167 13.91 12.95 -21.35
C VAL A 167 14.30 13.76 -22.60
N SER A 168 14.22 13.14 -23.78
CA SER A 168 14.60 13.77 -25.04
C SER A 168 13.49 14.64 -25.66
N ASN A 169 12.27 14.62 -25.13
CA ASN A 169 11.15 15.40 -25.68
C ASN A 169 10.13 15.77 -24.58
N PRO A 170 10.32 16.92 -23.91
CA PRO A 170 9.41 17.41 -22.86
C PRO A 170 7.96 17.65 -23.32
N GLU A 171 7.75 17.94 -24.60
CA GLU A 171 6.41 18.14 -25.16
C GLU A 171 5.61 16.84 -25.18
N LEU A 172 6.28 15.70 -25.39
CA LEU A 172 5.63 14.37 -25.31
C LEU A 172 5.20 14.05 -23.88
N LEU A 173 5.98 14.47 -22.88
CA LEU A 173 5.58 14.32 -21.49
C LEU A 173 4.31 15.13 -21.16
N SER A 174 4.27 16.39 -21.60
CA SER A 174 3.08 17.24 -21.46
C SER A 174 1.88 16.65 -22.20
N SER A 175 2.08 16.12 -23.42
CA SER A 175 1.00 15.46 -24.17
C SER A 175 0.50 14.19 -23.50
N ALA A 176 1.36 13.42 -22.86
CA ALA A 176 0.98 12.25 -22.09
C ALA A 176 0.14 12.63 -20.87
N LEU A 177 0.52 13.67 -20.13
CA LEU A 177 -0.18 14.12 -18.92
C LEU A 177 -1.55 14.74 -19.21
N PHE A 178 -1.58 15.72 -20.11
CA PHE A 178 -2.78 16.53 -20.36
C PHE A 178 -3.63 16.02 -21.53
N GLY A 179 -3.10 15.12 -22.34
CA GLY A 179 -3.71 14.70 -23.60
C GLY A 179 -3.53 15.74 -24.70
N TYR A 180 -4.02 15.45 -25.89
CA TYR A 180 -3.97 16.38 -27.03
C TYR A 180 -5.16 16.18 -27.96
N THR A 181 -5.55 17.26 -28.64
CA THR A 181 -6.55 17.24 -29.69
C THR A 181 -5.94 16.82 -31.03
N LYS A 182 -6.76 16.38 -31.95
CA LYS A 182 -6.35 16.11 -33.33
C LYS A 182 -5.74 17.37 -33.96
N GLY A 183 -4.54 17.26 -34.52
CA GLY A 183 -3.83 18.36 -35.14
C GLY A 183 -2.99 19.22 -34.17
N ALA A 184 -2.89 18.89 -32.91
CA ALA A 184 -2.11 19.62 -31.90
C ALA A 184 -0.63 19.79 -32.27
N PHE A 185 -0.06 18.81 -32.96
CA PHE A 185 1.32 18.82 -33.45
C PHE A 185 1.45 17.92 -34.69
N THR A 186 2.59 17.99 -35.40
CA THR A 186 2.88 17.15 -36.56
C THR A 186 2.84 15.66 -36.15
N GLY A 187 1.89 14.90 -36.68
CA GLY A 187 1.66 13.50 -36.36
C GLY A 187 0.46 13.24 -35.41
N ALA A 188 -0.17 14.27 -34.85
CA ALA A 188 -1.39 14.13 -34.06
C ALA A 188 -2.63 13.85 -34.94
N SER A 189 -2.71 12.65 -35.50
CA SER A 189 -3.80 12.23 -36.40
C SER A 189 -5.13 11.99 -35.70
N GLN A 190 -5.10 11.68 -34.41
CA GLN A 190 -6.26 11.44 -33.54
C GLN A 190 -6.05 12.18 -32.21
N GLU A 191 -7.15 12.40 -31.46
CA GLU A 191 -7.07 12.88 -30.11
C GLU A 191 -6.51 11.80 -29.16
N HIS A 192 -5.88 12.20 -28.09
CA HIS A 192 -5.36 11.30 -27.05
C HIS A 192 -5.77 11.75 -25.65
N THR A 193 -6.32 10.83 -24.91
CA THR A 193 -6.72 11.03 -23.50
C THR A 193 -5.49 11.05 -22.60
N GLY A 194 -5.30 12.13 -21.83
CA GLY A 194 -4.18 12.29 -20.91
C GLY A 194 -4.28 11.46 -19.64
N LEU A 195 -3.15 11.35 -18.93
CA LEU A 195 -3.07 10.60 -17.66
C LEU A 195 -3.95 11.20 -16.57
N LEU A 196 -4.11 12.53 -16.52
CA LEU A 196 -5.01 13.19 -15.56
C LEU A 196 -6.46 12.74 -15.73
N GLU A 197 -6.93 12.62 -16.96
CA GLU A 197 -8.28 12.14 -17.23
C GLU A 197 -8.43 10.63 -16.92
N LYS A 198 -7.41 9.84 -17.22
CA LYS A 198 -7.39 8.40 -16.92
C LYS A 198 -7.32 8.10 -15.42
N ALA A 199 -6.75 9.00 -14.64
CA ALA A 199 -6.61 8.89 -13.19
C ALA A 199 -7.81 9.44 -12.42
N ASP A 200 -8.87 9.90 -13.11
CA ASP A 200 -10.03 10.53 -12.47
C ASP A 200 -10.65 9.61 -11.40
N GLY A 201 -10.93 10.16 -10.24
CA GLY A 201 -11.40 9.44 -9.06
C GLY A 201 -10.35 8.61 -8.33
N GLY A 202 -9.08 8.63 -8.77
CA GLY A 202 -8.01 7.80 -8.25
C GLY A 202 -6.72 8.54 -7.88
N VAL A 203 -5.60 7.87 -8.09
CA VAL A 203 -4.25 8.37 -7.77
C VAL A 203 -3.39 8.39 -9.03
N LEU A 204 -2.72 9.51 -9.28
CA LEU A 204 -1.66 9.63 -10.28
C LEU A 204 -0.32 9.79 -9.55
N PHE A 205 0.54 8.80 -9.69
CA PHE A 205 1.92 8.84 -9.23
C PHE A 205 2.85 9.21 -10.38
N LEU A 206 3.58 10.31 -10.23
CA LEU A 206 4.56 10.78 -11.19
C LEU A 206 5.96 10.65 -10.61
N ASP A 207 6.69 9.61 -11.05
CA ASP A 207 8.09 9.45 -10.67
C ASP A 207 8.99 10.31 -11.56
N GLU A 208 10.14 10.74 -11.00
CA GLU A 208 11.09 11.64 -11.65
C GLU A 208 10.43 12.93 -12.19
N VAL A 209 9.51 13.50 -11.40
CA VAL A 209 8.67 14.65 -11.80
C VAL A 209 9.49 15.90 -12.14
N HIS A 210 10.74 15.98 -11.73
CA HIS A 210 11.68 17.05 -12.11
C HIS A 210 11.97 17.09 -13.62
N ARG A 211 11.57 16.09 -14.40
CA ARG A 211 11.66 16.07 -15.86
C ARG A 211 10.59 16.91 -16.55
N LEU A 212 9.60 17.40 -15.81
CA LEU A 212 8.63 18.33 -16.35
C LEU A 212 9.30 19.68 -16.68
N SER A 213 9.00 20.19 -17.88
CA SER A 213 9.35 21.54 -18.27
C SER A 213 8.67 22.58 -17.35
N GLU A 214 9.16 23.82 -17.34
CA GLU A 214 8.52 24.90 -16.60
C GLU A 214 7.04 25.06 -17.00
N GLU A 215 6.73 25.01 -18.30
CA GLU A 215 5.36 25.04 -18.81
C GLU A 215 4.52 23.86 -18.29
N GLY A 216 5.09 22.64 -18.24
CA GLY A 216 4.43 21.47 -17.68
C GLY A 216 4.13 21.62 -16.19
N GLN A 217 5.08 22.21 -15.44
CA GLN A 217 4.88 22.52 -14.02
C GLN A 217 3.77 23.59 -13.84
N GLU A 218 3.73 24.62 -14.67
CA GLU A 218 2.68 25.67 -14.65
C GLU A 218 1.29 25.11 -14.91
N LYS A 219 1.14 24.25 -15.92
CA LYS A 219 -0.13 23.56 -16.20
C LYS A 219 -0.54 22.67 -15.05
N LEU A 220 0.41 21.92 -14.46
CA LEU A 220 0.12 20.99 -13.39
C LEU A 220 -0.27 21.71 -12.07
N PHE A 221 0.40 22.83 -11.74
CA PHE A 221 -0.03 23.58 -10.56
C PHE A 221 -1.40 24.25 -10.75
N THR A 222 -1.74 24.68 -11.98
CA THR A 222 -3.08 25.18 -12.28
C THR A 222 -4.13 24.09 -12.05
N PHE A 223 -3.84 22.87 -12.49
CA PHE A 223 -4.68 21.70 -12.21
C PHE A 223 -4.80 21.43 -10.69
N MET A 224 -3.70 21.51 -9.93
CA MET A 224 -3.75 21.34 -8.47
C MET A 224 -4.70 22.34 -7.80
N ASP A 225 -4.69 23.60 -8.27
CA ASP A 225 -5.54 24.66 -7.70
C ASP A 225 -7.03 24.51 -8.08
N THR A 226 -7.31 24.16 -9.33
CA THR A 226 -8.66 24.25 -9.90
C THR A 226 -9.33 22.90 -10.15
N GLY A 227 -8.55 21.82 -10.29
CA GLY A 227 -9.03 20.53 -10.81
C GLY A 227 -9.30 20.55 -12.31
N GLU A 228 -8.97 21.66 -13.01
CA GLU A 228 -9.22 21.85 -14.44
C GLU A 228 -7.91 21.84 -15.22
N PHE A 229 -7.95 21.31 -16.43
CA PHE A 229 -6.85 21.32 -17.39
C PHE A 229 -7.35 21.40 -18.81
N SER A 230 -6.45 21.76 -19.74
CA SER A 230 -6.74 21.77 -21.18
C SER A 230 -5.80 20.82 -21.90
N PRO A 231 -6.29 20.02 -22.87
CA PRO A 231 -5.47 19.22 -23.74
C PRO A 231 -4.56 20.13 -24.58
N MET A 232 -3.42 19.60 -25.03
CA MET A 232 -2.54 20.31 -25.95
C MET A 232 -3.25 20.53 -27.28
N GLY A 233 -3.00 21.71 -27.90
CA GLY A 233 -3.56 22.10 -29.18
C GLY A 233 -4.87 22.88 -29.11
N ASP A 234 -5.61 22.85 -27.99
CA ASP A 234 -6.83 23.65 -27.85
C ASP A 234 -7.05 24.09 -26.39
N ASN A 235 -6.72 25.33 -26.10
CA ASN A 235 -6.92 25.94 -24.78
C ASN A 235 -8.37 26.36 -24.49
N SER A 236 -9.28 26.27 -25.48
CA SER A 236 -10.71 26.55 -25.27
C SER A 236 -11.43 25.38 -24.59
N ILE A 237 -10.89 24.17 -24.74
CA ILE A 237 -11.42 22.96 -24.10
C ILE A 237 -10.98 22.93 -22.63
N ARG A 238 -11.95 22.87 -21.72
CA ARG A 238 -11.72 22.68 -20.28
C ARG A 238 -12.21 21.31 -19.86
N LYS A 239 -11.31 20.49 -19.34
CA LYS A 239 -11.61 19.20 -18.73
C LYS A 239 -11.41 19.31 -17.22
N LYS A 240 -12.14 18.48 -16.46
CA LYS A 240 -12.04 18.37 -15.01
C LYS A 240 -11.69 16.93 -14.63
N ALA A 241 -10.88 16.78 -13.59
CA ALA A 241 -10.65 15.48 -12.97
C ALA A 241 -10.41 15.66 -11.45
N ASP A 242 -10.83 14.67 -10.69
CA ASP A 242 -10.58 14.59 -9.26
C ASP A 242 -9.47 13.55 -9.01
N VAL A 243 -8.23 14.01 -8.97
CA VAL A 243 -7.05 13.14 -8.92
C VAL A 243 -6.21 13.47 -7.69
N ARG A 244 -5.86 12.45 -6.93
CA ARG A 244 -4.85 12.55 -5.87
C ARG A 244 -3.48 12.46 -6.50
N LEU A 245 -2.66 13.49 -6.28
CA LEU A 245 -1.34 13.61 -6.88
C LEU A 245 -0.25 13.19 -5.90
N VAL A 246 0.56 12.23 -6.30
CA VAL A 246 1.77 11.81 -5.60
C VAL A 246 2.94 11.98 -6.55
N PHE A 247 3.93 12.76 -6.15
CA PHE A 247 5.12 13.05 -6.92
C PHE A 247 6.35 12.39 -6.30
N ALA A 248 7.33 12.06 -7.11
CA ALA A 248 8.63 11.61 -6.63
C ALA A 248 9.78 12.25 -7.41
N THR A 249 10.90 12.48 -6.72
CA THR A 249 12.13 13.02 -7.33
C THR A 249 13.36 12.53 -6.59
N THR A 250 14.46 12.44 -7.32
CA THR A 250 15.82 12.22 -6.78
C THR A 250 16.61 13.52 -6.64
N GLU A 251 16.12 14.61 -7.21
CA GLU A 251 16.83 15.86 -7.36
C GLU A 251 16.56 16.88 -6.24
N ASN A 252 17.41 17.93 -6.19
CA ASN A 252 17.20 19.04 -5.27
C ASN A 252 16.02 19.90 -5.74
N ILE A 253 14.97 19.94 -4.92
CA ILE A 253 13.72 20.61 -5.27
C ILE A 253 13.86 22.12 -5.48
N TYR A 254 14.77 22.79 -4.77
CA TYR A 254 14.93 24.25 -4.82
C TYR A 254 15.66 24.73 -6.08
N THR A 255 16.39 23.86 -6.76
CA THR A 255 17.11 24.17 -8.00
C THR A 255 16.38 23.69 -9.24
N THR A 256 15.41 22.80 -9.09
CA THR A 256 14.80 22.07 -10.21
C THR A 256 13.35 22.47 -10.45
N PHE A 257 12.65 22.91 -9.41
CA PHE A 257 11.23 23.25 -9.51
C PHE A 257 10.98 24.75 -9.41
N LEU A 258 9.94 25.19 -10.11
CA LEU A 258 9.45 26.56 -9.98
C LEU A 258 9.00 26.84 -8.53
N PRO A 259 9.32 27.98 -7.94
CA PRO A 259 8.83 28.35 -6.61
C PRO A 259 7.30 28.33 -6.49
N THR A 260 6.61 28.65 -7.58
CA THR A 260 5.14 28.60 -7.69
C THR A 260 4.60 27.20 -7.62
N PHE A 261 5.28 26.22 -8.20
CA PHE A 261 4.94 24.80 -8.10
C PHE A 261 5.15 24.28 -6.67
N LEU A 262 6.31 24.57 -6.06
CA LEU A 262 6.62 24.12 -4.70
C LEU A 262 5.63 24.63 -3.64
N ARG A 263 5.11 25.86 -3.80
CA ARG A 263 4.12 26.42 -2.85
C ARG A 263 2.81 25.63 -2.80
N ARG A 264 2.55 24.81 -3.81
CA ARG A 264 1.34 23.97 -3.91
C ARG A 264 1.56 22.54 -3.45
N LEU A 265 2.77 22.24 -2.96
CA LEU A 265 3.14 20.96 -2.38
C LEU A 265 3.29 21.12 -0.86
N PRO A 266 2.18 21.09 -0.11
CA PRO A 266 2.21 21.32 1.34
C PRO A 266 2.87 20.18 2.10
N VAL A 267 2.98 19.00 1.49
CA VAL A 267 3.57 17.81 2.11
C VAL A 267 4.75 17.34 1.27
N ILE A 268 5.95 17.53 1.82
CA ILE A 268 7.22 17.10 1.24
C ILE A 268 7.89 16.14 2.21
N VAL A 269 8.06 14.90 1.76
CA VAL A 269 8.58 13.79 2.56
C VAL A 269 9.95 13.38 2.06
N ASN A 270 10.94 13.40 2.95
CA ASN A 270 12.28 12.93 2.67
C ASN A 270 12.43 11.46 3.11
N LEU A 271 12.77 10.58 2.17
CA LEU A 271 13.05 9.19 2.45
C LEU A 271 14.54 8.98 2.68
N PRO A 272 14.94 8.42 3.83
CA PRO A 272 16.34 8.15 4.12
C PRO A 272 16.89 7.08 3.18
N ARG A 273 18.18 7.17 2.88
CA ARG A 273 18.91 6.08 2.21
C ARG A 273 18.95 4.85 3.11
N PHE A 274 19.12 3.67 2.52
CA PHE A 274 19.23 2.41 3.28
C PHE A 274 20.27 2.50 4.42
N GLN A 275 21.45 3.04 4.16
CA GLN A 275 22.53 3.17 5.15
C GLN A 275 22.19 4.15 6.31
N GLN A 276 21.27 5.07 6.10
CA GLN A 276 20.82 6.05 7.10
C GLN A 276 19.77 5.48 8.05
N ARG A 277 19.19 4.32 7.71
CA ARG A 277 18.19 3.66 8.55
C ARG A 277 18.86 2.92 9.73
N PRO A 278 18.17 2.80 10.87
CA PRO A 278 18.65 1.96 11.99
C PRO A 278 18.94 0.53 11.55
N SER A 279 19.91 -0.11 12.18
CA SER A 279 20.37 -1.47 11.81
C SER A 279 19.24 -2.50 11.83
N PHE A 280 18.32 -2.43 12.79
CA PHE A 280 17.19 -3.35 12.86
C PHE A 280 16.21 -3.18 11.67
N GLU A 281 15.98 -1.94 11.21
CA GLU A 281 15.15 -1.70 10.02
C GLU A 281 15.83 -2.20 8.74
N ARG A 282 17.14 -2.03 8.63
CA ARG A 282 17.92 -2.55 7.51
C ARG A 282 17.86 -4.08 7.43
N LEU A 283 18.00 -4.76 8.57
CA LEU A 283 17.82 -6.21 8.65
C LEU A 283 16.41 -6.62 8.23
N SER A 284 15.38 -5.97 8.76
CA SER A 284 13.99 -6.26 8.38
C SER A 284 13.72 -6.05 6.88
N LEU A 285 14.33 -5.03 6.26
CA LEU A 285 14.22 -4.80 4.81
C LEU A 285 14.90 -5.92 4.01
N ILE A 286 16.05 -6.39 4.44
CA ILE A 286 16.77 -7.52 3.84
C ILE A 286 15.89 -8.78 3.93
N ASP A 287 15.37 -9.09 5.11
CA ASP A 287 14.51 -10.26 5.34
C ASP A 287 13.24 -10.20 4.46
N GLU A 288 12.55 -9.06 4.43
CA GLU A 288 11.34 -8.88 3.60
C GLU A 288 11.64 -9.08 2.12
N PHE A 289 12.77 -8.55 1.64
CA PHE A 289 13.21 -8.74 0.25
C PHE A 289 13.42 -10.22 -0.07
N PHE A 290 14.15 -10.96 0.78
CA PHE A 290 14.40 -12.38 0.55
C PHE A 290 13.13 -13.24 0.67
N VAL A 291 12.21 -12.90 1.57
CA VAL A 291 10.90 -13.56 1.67
C VAL A 291 10.10 -13.34 0.38
N SER A 292 10.05 -12.11 -0.11
CA SER A 292 9.34 -11.76 -1.36
C SER A 292 9.92 -12.52 -2.56
N GLU A 293 11.25 -12.52 -2.71
CA GLU A 293 11.92 -13.24 -3.80
C GLU A 293 11.75 -14.76 -3.70
N SER A 294 11.77 -15.32 -2.48
CA SER A 294 11.47 -16.75 -2.25
C SER A 294 10.09 -17.13 -2.76
N GLN A 295 9.09 -16.28 -2.52
CA GLN A 295 7.72 -16.50 -3.00
C GLN A 295 7.63 -16.43 -4.53
N ILE A 296 8.27 -15.42 -5.15
CA ILE A 296 8.29 -15.26 -6.61
C ILE A 296 8.97 -16.45 -7.28
N LEU A 297 10.08 -16.91 -6.74
CA LEU A 297 10.87 -18.02 -7.29
C LEU A 297 10.31 -19.40 -6.93
N ALA A 298 9.31 -19.47 -6.05
CA ALA A 298 8.80 -20.71 -5.44
C ALA A 298 9.93 -21.60 -4.88
N LYS A 299 10.96 -20.97 -4.28
CA LYS A 299 12.13 -21.62 -3.68
C LYS A 299 12.45 -20.96 -2.35
N GLU A 300 12.82 -21.76 -1.38
CA GLU A 300 13.37 -21.24 -0.12
C GLU A 300 14.78 -20.67 -0.37
N LEU A 301 14.93 -19.37 -0.11
CA LEU A 301 16.22 -18.69 -0.19
C LEU A 301 16.82 -18.61 1.21
N SER A 302 18.00 -19.16 1.42
CA SER A 302 18.77 -18.99 2.66
C SER A 302 19.80 -17.87 2.49
N VAL A 303 19.87 -16.99 3.48
CA VAL A 303 20.83 -15.88 3.50
C VAL A 303 21.94 -16.23 4.47
N SER A 304 23.20 -16.22 4.00
CA SER A 304 24.34 -16.43 4.88
C SER A 304 24.68 -15.17 5.71
N ASP A 305 25.21 -15.36 6.91
CA ASP A 305 25.66 -14.24 7.76
C ASP A 305 26.68 -13.34 7.04
N ALA A 306 27.54 -13.93 6.19
CA ALA A 306 28.49 -13.17 5.38
C ALA A 306 27.81 -12.25 4.38
N LEU A 307 26.71 -12.70 3.74
CA LEU A 307 25.93 -11.88 2.83
C LEU A 307 25.17 -10.78 3.59
N ILE A 308 24.58 -11.08 4.74
CA ILE A 308 23.95 -10.07 5.61
C ILE A 308 24.97 -9.01 5.99
N HIS A 309 26.15 -9.41 6.44
CA HIS A 309 27.22 -8.48 6.81
C HIS A 309 27.64 -7.59 5.63
N PHE A 310 27.75 -8.15 4.43
CA PHE A 310 28.07 -7.40 3.22
C PHE A 310 26.96 -6.39 2.86
N LEU A 311 25.69 -6.78 2.93
CA LEU A 311 24.54 -5.90 2.62
C LEU A 311 24.33 -4.81 3.67
N MET A 312 24.79 -5.03 4.89
CA MET A 312 24.64 -4.07 6.00
C MET A 312 25.72 -2.97 5.99
N ASN A 313 26.84 -3.15 5.29
CA ASN A 313 27.92 -2.17 5.13
C ASN A 313 27.82 -1.41 3.82
#